data_7520f33175974abc5fcecb20a71e6706
#
_entry.id   7520f33175974abc5fcecb20a71e6706
#
_cell.length_a   1.000
_cell.length_b   1.000
_cell.length_c   1.000
_cell.angle_alpha   90.00
_cell.angle_beta   90.00
_cell.angle_gamma   90.00
#
_symmetry.space_group_name_H-M   'P 1'
#
loop_
_entity.id
_entity.type
_entity.pdbx_description
1 polymer ?
#
loop_
_entity_poly.entity_id
_entity_poly.type
_entity_poly.pdbx_seq_one_letter_code
_entity_poly.pdbx_strand_id
1 'polypeptide(L)'
;MDHRRTSASASSTFPTDRRHVLVAGRVQGVFFRASCAREAARLGVHGWVRNIADGQVEAAFEGPAEKVAAMVAWCRQGPPGAVIAEIHVRAESPEGLDGFRILG
;
A
#
# COMPACT_ATOMS: atom_id res chain seq x y z
N MET A 1 1.36 11.86 35.16
CA MET A 1 1.29 11.68 34.55
C MET A 1 1.27 11.42 33.87
N ASP A 2 0.98 11.46 33.78
CA ASP A 2 0.85 11.19 32.92
C ASP A 2 0.60 11.12 32.15
N HIS A 3 0.17 11.23 32.03
CA HIS A 3 -0.26 11.03 31.19
C HIS A 3 0.10 11.26 30.21
N ARG A 4 0.25 11.73 30.01
CA ARG A 4 0.46 12.02 29.09
C ARG A 4 0.97 11.52 28.16
N ARG A 5 1.26 11.77 28.09
CA ARG A 5 1.76 11.08 27.25
C ARG A 5 1.00 10.31 26.47
N THR A 6 0.26 10.38 26.67
CA THR A 6 -0.70 9.59 26.20
C THR A 6 -1.05 9.82 24.82
N SER A 7 -1.15 11.02 24.39
CA SER A 7 -1.52 11.32 23.05
C SER A 7 -0.51 10.80 22.06
N ALA A 8 0.72 10.97 22.38
CA ALA A 8 1.75 10.48 21.54
C ALA A 8 1.70 8.96 21.44
N SER A 9 1.36 8.33 22.52
CA SER A 9 1.31 6.89 22.51
C SER A 9 0.19 6.38 21.64
N ALA A 10 -0.88 7.14 21.49
CA ALA A 10 -1.96 6.69 20.63
C ALA A 10 -1.48 6.53 19.20
N SER A 11 -0.66 7.46 18.73
CA SER A 11 -0.18 7.37 17.35
C SER A 11 0.85 6.27 17.16
N SER A 12 1.42 5.78 18.25
CA SER A 12 2.41 4.72 18.15
C SER A 12 1.89 3.38 18.58
N THR A 13 0.56 3.23 18.72
CA THR A 13 -0.03 1.97 19.08
C THR A 13 0.34 0.88 18.09
N PHE A 14 0.38 1.22 16.81
CA PHE A 14 0.81 0.30 15.76
C PHE A 14 2.07 0.85 15.13
N PRO A 15 3.14 0.05 15.06
CA PRO A 15 4.36 0.49 14.39
C PRO A 15 4.06 0.88 12.96
N THR A 16 4.71 1.91 12.48
CA THR A 16 4.66 2.28 11.08
C THR A 16 5.48 1.29 10.28
N ASP A 17 4.89 0.78 9.22
CA ASP A 17 5.55 -0.16 8.33
C ASP A 17 5.55 0.42 6.93
N ARG A 18 6.43 -0.08 6.09
CA ARG A 18 6.46 0.23 4.67
C ARG A 18 6.77 -1.01 3.89
N ARG A 19 5.99 -1.27 2.86
CA ARG A 19 6.22 -2.39 1.95
C ARG A 19 6.25 -1.87 0.53
N HIS A 20 7.24 -2.35 -0.22
CA HIS A 20 7.34 -2.12 -1.66
C HIS A 20 6.82 -3.36 -2.35
N VAL A 21 5.97 -3.18 -3.35
CA VAL A 21 5.27 -4.29 -3.99
C VAL A 21 5.40 -4.17 -5.50
N LEU A 22 5.73 -5.28 -6.14
CA LEU A 22 5.68 -5.42 -7.58
C LEU A 22 4.67 -6.51 -7.92
N VAL A 23 3.74 -6.18 -8.80
CA VAL A 23 2.67 -7.10 -9.19
C VAL A 23 2.77 -7.36 -10.67
N ALA A 24 2.84 -8.63 -11.06
CA ALA A 24 2.91 -9.04 -12.46
C ALA A 24 1.68 -9.87 -12.80
N GLY A 25 1.30 -9.84 -14.08
CA GLY A 25 0.14 -10.56 -14.58
C GLY A 25 -0.71 -9.64 -15.43
N ARG A 26 -2.02 -9.89 -15.46
CA ARG A 26 -2.94 -8.99 -16.14
C ARG A 26 -3.38 -7.94 -15.13
N VAL A 27 -2.59 -6.88 -15.02
CA VAL A 27 -2.79 -5.86 -13.97
C VAL A 27 -2.91 -4.45 -14.53
N GLN A 28 -2.43 -4.20 -15.74
CA GLN A 28 -2.66 -2.91 -16.39
C GLN A 28 -3.92 -2.99 -17.23
N GLY A 29 -4.63 -1.84 -17.35
CA GLY A 29 -5.84 -1.80 -18.14
C GLY A 29 -7.06 -2.41 -17.46
N VAL A 30 -7.00 -2.71 -16.18
CA VAL A 30 -8.12 -3.28 -15.42
C VAL A 30 -8.44 -2.41 -14.19
N PHE A 31 -8.11 -1.14 -14.26
CA PHE A 31 -8.35 -0.17 -13.18
C PHE A 31 -7.62 -0.54 -11.89
N PHE A 32 -6.49 -1.24 -12.00
CA PHE A 32 -5.74 -1.65 -10.81
C PHE A 32 -5.31 -0.45 -9.98
N ARG A 33 -4.73 0.57 -10.63
CA ARG A 33 -4.24 1.75 -9.90
C ARG A 33 -5.35 2.49 -9.20
N ALA A 34 -6.48 2.71 -9.87
CA ALA A 34 -7.61 3.42 -9.28
C ALA A 34 -8.20 2.63 -8.12
N SER A 35 -8.34 1.32 -8.28
CA SER A 35 -8.86 0.46 -7.22
C SER A 35 -7.91 0.41 -6.03
N CYS A 36 -6.60 0.35 -6.31
CA CYS A 36 -5.57 0.34 -5.28
C CYS A 36 -5.62 1.64 -4.45
N ALA A 37 -5.72 2.79 -5.13
CA ALA A 37 -5.81 4.08 -4.45
C ALA A 37 -7.07 4.17 -3.59
N ARG A 38 -8.18 3.65 -4.08
CA ARG A 38 -9.44 3.65 -3.33
C ARG A 38 -9.33 2.80 -2.08
N GLU A 39 -8.73 1.62 -2.21
CA GLU A 39 -8.55 0.74 -1.05
C GLU A 39 -7.59 1.34 -0.04
N ALA A 40 -6.50 1.96 -0.51
CA ALA A 40 -5.56 2.62 0.39
C ALA A 40 -6.22 3.75 1.16
N ALA A 41 -7.07 4.54 0.48
CA ALA A 41 -7.79 5.62 1.14
C ALA A 41 -8.75 5.06 2.21
N ARG A 42 -9.44 3.96 1.89
CA ARG A 42 -10.35 3.32 2.84
C ARG A 42 -9.62 2.85 4.09
N LEU A 43 -8.41 2.34 3.93
CA LEU A 43 -7.62 1.81 5.04
C LEU A 43 -6.77 2.88 5.72
N GLY A 44 -6.66 4.07 5.14
CA GLY A 44 -5.79 5.10 5.69
C GLY A 44 -4.32 4.84 5.45
N VAL A 45 -3.99 4.13 4.38
CA VAL A 45 -2.61 3.82 4.01
C VAL A 45 -2.08 4.90 3.09
N HIS A 46 -0.85 5.31 3.32
CA HIS A 46 -0.14 6.32 2.51
C HIS A 46 0.77 5.63 1.52
N GLY A 47 1.19 6.34 0.48
CA GLY A 47 2.12 5.80 -0.48
C GLY A 47 1.75 6.16 -1.91
N TRP A 48 2.01 5.23 -2.82
CA TRP A 48 1.78 5.47 -4.24
C TRP A 48 1.68 4.15 -5.02
N VAL A 49 1.12 4.26 -6.22
CA VAL A 49 1.04 3.14 -7.16
C VAL A 49 1.27 3.67 -8.57
N ARG A 50 1.93 2.90 -9.41
CA ARG A 50 2.19 3.28 -10.80
C ARG A 50 2.32 2.05 -11.69
N ASN A 51 2.03 2.24 -12.97
CA ASN A 51 2.39 1.26 -13.98
C ASN A 51 3.87 1.42 -14.31
N ILE A 52 4.55 0.32 -14.54
CA ILE A 52 5.93 0.35 -14.99
C ILE A 52 6.06 -0.48 -16.25
N ALA A 53 7.25 -0.47 -16.85
CA ALA A 53 7.54 -1.23 -18.06
C ALA A 53 7.24 -2.72 -17.81
N ASP A 54 7.06 -3.45 -18.89
CA ASP A 54 6.77 -4.90 -18.87
C ASP A 54 5.37 -5.23 -18.33
N GLY A 55 4.48 -4.23 -18.26
CA GLY A 55 3.09 -4.47 -17.87
C GLY A 55 2.86 -4.68 -16.39
N GLN A 56 3.88 -4.46 -15.56
CA GLN A 56 3.76 -4.62 -14.12
C GLN A 56 3.23 -3.37 -13.45
N VAL A 57 2.76 -3.53 -12.22
CA VAL A 57 2.37 -2.42 -11.35
C VAL A 57 3.30 -2.41 -10.16
N GLU A 58 3.77 -1.23 -9.81
CA GLU A 58 4.64 -1.02 -8.66
C GLU A 58 3.92 -0.14 -7.64
N ALA A 59 4.07 -0.45 -6.36
CA ALA A 59 3.43 0.32 -5.31
C ALA A 59 4.30 0.35 -4.07
N ALA A 60 4.08 1.39 -3.24
CA ALA A 60 4.65 1.45 -1.91
C ALA A 60 3.52 1.81 -0.96
N PHE A 61 3.46 1.12 0.16
CA PHE A 61 2.41 1.30 1.16
C PHE A 61 3.05 1.59 2.51
N GLU A 62 2.63 2.69 3.15
CA GLU A 62 3.09 3.07 4.48
C GLU A 62 1.91 3.30 5.41
N GLY A 63 2.08 2.94 6.66
CA GLY A 63 1.08 3.17 7.69
C GLY A 63 1.19 2.15 8.79
N PRO A 64 0.13 2.02 9.59
CA PRO A 64 0.10 0.97 10.62
C PRO A 64 0.32 -0.39 9.97
N ALA A 65 1.13 -1.22 10.61
CA ALA A 65 1.56 -2.48 10.02
C ALA A 65 0.38 -3.35 9.57
N GLU A 66 -0.68 -3.39 10.36
CA GLU A 66 -1.84 -4.21 10.01
C GLU A 66 -2.55 -3.70 8.75
N LYS A 67 -2.57 -2.38 8.57
CA LYS A 67 -3.20 -1.79 7.40
C LYS A 67 -2.36 -2.01 6.15
N VAL A 68 -1.05 -1.89 6.29
CA VAL A 68 -0.13 -2.18 5.19
C VAL A 68 -0.25 -3.65 4.78
N ALA A 69 -0.34 -4.56 5.77
CA ALA A 69 -0.53 -5.97 5.47
C ALA A 69 -1.83 -6.21 4.71
N ALA A 70 -2.89 -5.47 5.06
CA ALA A 70 -4.17 -5.58 4.36
C ALA A 70 -4.04 -5.14 2.90
N MET A 71 -3.27 -4.08 2.64
CA MET A 71 -3.02 -3.64 1.27
C MET A 71 -2.24 -4.66 0.46
N VAL A 72 -1.24 -5.28 1.07
CA VAL A 72 -0.48 -6.34 0.39
C VAL A 72 -1.40 -7.51 0.07
N ALA A 73 -2.26 -7.89 1.02
CA ALA A 73 -3.23 -8.96 0.79
C ALA A 73 -4.18 -8.61 -0.35
N TRP A 74 -4.63 -7.36 -0.41
CA TRP A 74 -5.49 -6.89 -1.50
C TRP A 74 -4.79 -7.03 -2.86
N CYS A 75 -3.49 -6.70 -2.91
CA CYS A 75 -2.73 -6.81 -4.15
C CYS A 75 -2.62 -8.25 -4.66
N ARG A 76 -2.71 -9.22 -3.76
CA ARG A 76 -2.64 -10.64 -4.18
C ARG A 76 -3.86 -11.07 -4.97
N GLN A 77 -4.97 -10.35 -4.84
CA GLN A 77 -6.18 -10.62 -5.59
C GLN A 77 -6.39 -9.59 -6.70
N GLY A 78 -6.13 -8.33 -6.40
CA GLY A 78 -6.41 -7.25 -7.33
C GLY A 78 -7.90 -6.99 -7.50
N PRO A 79 -8.27 -6.04 -8.38
CA PRO A 79 -9.67 -5.76 -8.69
C PRO A 79 -10.23 -6.83 -9.64
N PRO A 80 -11.56 -6.82 -9.85
CA PRO A 80 -12.16 -7.70 -10.85
C PRO A 80 -11.48 -7.51 -12.20
N GLY A 81 -11.24 -8.60 -12.88
CA GLY A 81 -10.56 -8.58 -14.17
C GLY A 81 -9.05 -8.73 -14.09
N ALA A 82 -8.47 -8.51 -12.92
CA ALA A 82 -7.03 -8.70 -12.76
C ALA A 82 -6.72 -10.19 -12.62
N VAL A 83 -5.56 -10.58 -13.14
CA VAL A 83 -5.01 -11.91 -12.92
C VAL A 83 -3.61 -11.72 -12.38
N ILE A 84 -3.42 -12.11 -11.13
CA ILE A 84 -2.13 -11.93 -10.47
C ILE A 84 -1.30 -13.18 -10.69
N ALA A 85 -0.25 -13.04 -11.49
CA ALA A 85 0.65 -14.16 -11.76
C ALA A 85 1.74 -14.23 -10.71
N GLU A 86 2.22 -13.07 -10.26
CA GLU A 86 3.35 -13.03 -9.34
C GLU A 86 3.33 -11.73 -8.56
N ILE A 87 3.74 -11.79 -7.30
CA ILE A 87 3.86 -10.60 -6.47
C ILE A 87 5.16 -10.70 -5.68
N HIS A 88 5.91 -9.61 -5.68
CA HIS A 88 7.14 -9.50 -4.90
C HIS A 88 6.96 -8.40 -3.87
N VAL A 89 7.20 -8.71 -2.61
CA VAL A 89 7.01 -7.80 -1.49
C VAL A 89 8.33 -7.64 -0.77
N ARG A 90 8.72 -6.40 -0.50
CA ARG A 90 9.96 -6.10 0.18
C ARG A 90 9.70 -5.07 1.28
N ALA A 91 10.24 -5.33 2.46
CA ALA A 91 10.18 -4.36 3.54
C ALA A 91 11.16 -3.23 3.26
N GLU A 92 10.75 -2.01 3.58
CA GLU A 92 11.57 -0.82 3.43
C GLU A 92 11.40 0.06 4.65
N SER A 93 12.31 1.02 4.81
CA SER A 93 12.18 2.00 5.88
C SER A 93 11.10 3.01 5.51
N PRO A 94 10.21 3.36 6.44
CA PRO A 94 9.20 4.38 6.18
C PRO A 94 9.85 5.72 5.82
N GLU A 95 9.19 6.47 4.93
CA GLU A 95 9.66 7.77 4.48
C GLU A 95 8.82 8.93 5.01
N GLY A 96 7.71 8.63 5.69
CA GLY A 96 6.84 9.67 6.20
C GLY A 96 5.90 10.24 5.15
N LEU A 97 5.49 9.42 4.20
CA LEU A 97 4.59 9.87 3.13
C LEU A 97 3.22 10.24 3.70
N ASP A 98 2.58 11.21 3.08
CA ASP A 98 1.27 11.68 3.46
C ASP A 98 0.34 11.57 2.26
N GLY A 99 -0.73 10.80 2.41
CA GLY A 99 -1.68 10.56 1.35
C GLY A 99 -1.25 9.44 0.41
N PHE A 100 -2.16 9.07 -0.49
CA PHE A 100 -1.89 8.03 -1.48
C PHE A 100 -2.05 8.60 -2.88
N ARG A 101 -1.09 8.34 -3.75
CA ARG A 101 -1.04 8.95 -5.08
C ARG A 101 -0.92 7.91 -6.16
N ILE A 102 -1.54 8.21 -7.30
CA ILE A 102 -1.33 7.46 -8.52
C ILE A 102 -0.28 8.22 -9.32
N LEU A 103 0.83 7.58 -9.62
CA LEU A 103 1.92 8.16 -10.39
C LEU A 103 1.88 7.67 -11.82
N GLY A 104 2.30 8.52 -12.73
CA GLY A 104 2.38 8.17 -14.13
C GLY A 104 1.04 7.99 -14.78
#